data_0e606cf65c70b5511183725f38292da4
#
_entry.id   0e606cf65c70b5511183725f38292da4
#
_cell.length_a   1.000
_cell.length_b   1.000
_cell.length_c   1.000
_cell.angle_alpha   90.00
_cell.angle_beta   90.00
_cell.angle_gamma   90.00
#
_symmetry.space_group_name_H-M   'P 1'
#
loop_
_entity.id
_entity.type
_entity.pdbx_description
1 polymer ?
#
loop_
_entity_poly.entity_id
_entity_poly.type
_entity_poly.pdbx_seq_one_letter_code
_entity_poly.pdbx_strand_id
1 'polypeptide(L)'
;MTKWSVELNFDEDQDYTQAVATLRSPDGRELRGLGQSRRNPDDKPVAQIGEEVAGARALSSLAHELLDYAAGEIENNVRRGDPAV
;
A
#
# COMPACT_ATOMS: atom_id res chain seq x y z
N MET A 1 -15.08 15.57 10.00
CA MET A 1 -14.05 14.52 10.01
C MET A 1 -13.72 14.11 8.58
N THR A 2 -12.45 14.04 8.24
CA THR A 2 -12.01 13.62 6.92
C THR A 2 -11.82 12.10 6.91
N LYS A 3 -12.24 11.47 5.83
CA LYS A 3 -12.18 10.01 5.74
C LYS A 3 -11.49 9.59 4.44
N TRP A 4 -10.46 8.78 4.57
CA TRP A 4 -9.78 8.14 3.44
C TRP A 4 -10.14 6.66 3.43
N SER A 5 -10.14 6.04 2.27
CA SER A 5 -10.42 4.61 2.17
C SER A 5 -9.22 3.88 1.58
N VAL A 6 -9.00 2.65 2.09
CA VAL A 6 -7.99 1.75 1.59
C VAL A 6 -8.67 0.44 1.22
N GLU A 7 -8.43 -0.02 0.00
CA GLU A 7 -8.97 -1.29 -0.48
C GLU A 7 -7.81 -2.24 -0.75
N LEU A 8 -7.95 -3.47 -0.28
CA LEU A 8 -6.98 -4.53 -0.55
C LEU A 8 -7.59 -5.53 -1.53
N ASN A 9 -6.93 -5.73 -2.65
CA ASN A 9 -7.31 -6.75 -3.63
C ASN A 9 -6.21 -7.80 -3.71
N PHE A 10 -6.63 -9.06 -3.80
CA PHE A 10 -5.70 -10.19 -3.80
C PHE A 10 -5.84 -11.01 -5.07
N ASP A 11 -4.72 -11.48 -5.57
CA ASP A 11 -4.64 -12.40 -6.69
C ASP A 11 -3.83 -13.59 -6.23
N GLU A 12 -4.43 -14.78 -6.28
CA GLU A 12 -3.79 -15.99 -5.79
C GLU A 12 -3.58 -16.99 -6.92
N ASP A 13 -2.40 -17.61 -6.94
CA ASP A 13 -2.05 -18.65 -7.88
C ASP A 13 -1.21 -19.69 -7.14
N GLN A 14 -1.81 -20.84 -6.85
CA GLN A 14 -1.18 -21.94 -6.13
C GLN A 14 -0.39 -21.51 -4.88
N ASP A 15 0.91 -21.27 -5.05
CA ASP A 15 1.81 -20.95 -3.94
C ASP A 15 2.16 -19.47 -3.85
N TYR A 16 1.52 -18.63 -4.66
CA TYR A 16 1.86 -17.23 -4.81
C TYR A 16 0.63 -16.37 -4.57
N THR A 17 0.79 -15.35 -3.74
CA THR A 17 -0.27 -14.37 -3.49
C THR A 17 0.27 -12.97 -3.74
N GLN A 18 -0.45 -12.20 -4.52
CA GLN A 18 -0.15 -10.79 -4.76
C GLN A 18 -1.27 -9.94 -4.19
N ALA A 19 -0.91 -8.87 -3.52
CA ALA A 19 -1.87 -7.92 -2.97
C ALA A 19 -1.60 -6.52 -3.49
N VAL A 20 -2.67 -5.79 -3.76
CA VAL A 20 -2.63 -4.38 -4.12
C VAL A 20 -3.45 -3.61 -3.10
N ALA A 21 -2.80 -2.67 -2.42
CA ALA A 21 -3.49 -1.75 -1.52
C ALA A 21 -3.69 -0.42 -2.27
N THR A 22 -4.93 0.02 -2.38
CA THR A 22 -5.26 1.27 -3.07
C THR A 22 -5.85 2.24 -2.07
N LEU A 23 -5.19 3.38 -1.90
CA LEU A 23 -5.67 4.48 -1.07
C LEU A 23 -6.40 5.47 -1.94
N ARG A 24 -7.59 5.90 -1.49
CA ARG A 24 -8.34 6.97 -2.13
C ARG A 24 -8.71 8.02 -1.10
N SER A 25 -8.38 9.27 -1.40
CA SER A 25 -8.74 10.40 -0.56
C SER A 25 -9.92 11.17 -1.17
N PRO A 26 -10.61 12.00 -0.37
CA PRO A 26 -11.81 12.72 -0.87
C PRO A 26 -11.55 13.66 -2.04
N ASP A 27 -10.32 14.13 -2.20
CA ASP A 27 -9.95 15.03 -3.31
C ASP A 27 -9.62 14.29 -4.61
N GLY A 28 -9.87 13.00 -4.66
CA GLY A 28 -9.63 12.18 -5.86
C GLY A 28 -8.21 11.63 -5.99
N ARG A 29 -7.37 11.83 -4.99
CA ARG A 29 -6.00 11.29 -5.00
C ARG A 29 -6.03 9.78 -4.82
N GLU A 30 -5.18 9.09 -5.58
CA GLU A 30 -5.06 7.64 -5.50
C GLU A 30 -3.60 7.23 -5.44
N LEU A 31 -3.26 6.41 -4.46
CA LEU A 31 -1.93 5.83 -4.31
C LEU A 31 -2.05 4.32 -4.16
N ARG A 32 -1.04 3.59 -4.63
CA ARG A 32 -1.03 2.13 -4.59
C ARG A 32 0.25 1.60 -3.97
N GLY A 33 0.10 0.50 -3.23
CA GLY A 33 1.21 -0.27 -2.73
C GLY A 33 1.04 -1.73 -3.13
N LEU A 34 2.15 -2.39 -3.43
CA LEU A 34 2.15 -3.79 -3.86
C LEU A 34 2.83 -4.65 -2.80
N GLY A 35 2.29 -5.85 -2.59
CA GLY A 35 2.86 -6.83 -1.69
C GLY A 35 2.70 -8.23 -2.27
N GLN A 36 3.66 -9.09 -1.94
CA GLN A 36 3.68 -10.46 -2.44
C GLN A 36 4.06 -11.40 -1.32
N SER A 37 3.55 -12.63 -1.40
CA SER A 37 4.01 -13.71 -0.57
C SER A 37 4.09 -14.99 -1.39
N ARG A 38 5.06 -15.84 -1.04
CA ARG A 38 5.23 -17.13 -1.69
C ARG A 38 5.30 -18.19 -0.62
N ARG A 39 4.46 -19.22 -0.76
CA ARG A 39 4.46 -20.35 0.17
C ARG A 39 5.70 -21.20 -0.05
N ASN A 40 6.34 -21.60 1.05
CA ASN A 40 7.37 -22.64 0.97
C ASN A 40 6.71 -23.95 0.57
N PRO A 41 7.22 -24.67 -0.44
CA PRO A 41 6.61 -25.93 -0.90
C PRO A 41 6.44 -26.98 0.22
N ASP A 42 7.27 -26.91 1.25
CA ASP A 42 7.20 -27.86 2.37
C ASP A 42 6.15 -27.50 3.40
N ASP A 43 5.57 -26.30 3.31
CA ASP A 43 4.54 -25.85 4.24
C ASP A 43 3.15 -26.27 3.77
N LYS A 44 2.22 -26.42 4.71
CA LYS A 44 0.83 -26.67 4.37
C LYS A 44 0.24 -25.48 3.65
N PRO A 45 -0.59 -25.69 2.62
CA PRO A 45 -1.22 -24.60 1.89
C PRO A 45 -2.35 -23.98 2.73
N VAL A 46 -2.06 -22.85 3.37
CA VAL A 46 -3.06 -22.05 4.09
C VAL A 46 -3.18 -20.71 3.39
N ALA A 47 -4.21 -20.55 2.58
CA ALA A 47 -4.41 -19.34 1.77
C ALA A 47 -4.46 -18.07 2.62
N GLN A 48 -5.09 -18.15 3.79
CA GLN A 48 -5.22 -16.99 4.67
C GLN A 48 -3.86 -16.44 5.11
N ILE A 49 -2.88 -17.30 5.37
CA ILE A 49 -1.54 -16.85 5.75
C ILE A 49 -0.89 -16.08 4.60
N GLY A 50 -1.02 -16.59 3.37
CA GLY A 50 -0.52 -15.89 2.19
C GLY A 50 -1.15 -14.52 2.02
N GLU A 51 -2.45 -14.43 2.21
CA GLU A 51 -3.16 -13.15 2.13
C GLU A 51 -2.70 -12.18 3.21
N GLU A 52 -2.54 -12.65 4.44
CA GLU A 52 -2.09 -11.79 5.55
C GLU A 52 -0.70 -11.21 5.27
N VAL A 53 0.22 -12.03 4.83
CA VAL A 53 1.59 -11.59 4.54
C VAL A 53 1.62 -10.64 3.34
N ALA A 54 0.96 -11.01 2.25
CA ALA A 54 0.91 -10.16 1.06
C ALA A 54 0.21 -8.84 1.36
N GLY A 55 -0.89 -8.89 2.10
CA GLY A 55 -1.63 -7.69 2.51
C GLY A 55 -0.79 -6.76 3.38
N ALA A 56 -0.07 -7.30 4.35
CA ALA A 56 0.79 -6.52 5.21
C ALA A 56 1.90 -5.83 4.41
N ARG A 57 2.49 -6.55 3.46
CA ARG A 57 3.53 -5.98 2.59
C ARG A 57 2.97 -4.91 1.67
N ALA A 58 1.76 -5.10 1.14
CA ALA A 58 1.10 -4.09 0.32
C ALA A 58 0.81 -2.82 1.11
N LEU A 59 0.32 -2.96 2.34
CA LEU A 59 0.06 -1.82 3.22
C LEU A 59 1.35 -1.09 3.59
N SER A 60 2.41 -1.82 3.86
CA SER A 60 3.72 -1.22 4.14
C SER A 60 4.24 -0.43 2.95
N SER A 61 4.13 -1.00 1.75
CA SER A 61 4.51 -0.32 0.51
C SER A 61 3.69 0.94 0.30
N LEU A 62 2.38 0.87 0.53
CA LEU A 62 1.49 2.02 0.44
C LEU A 62 1.88 3.11 1.42
N ALA A 63 2.24 2.75 2.65
CA ALA A 63 2.68 3.70 3.65
C ALA A 63 3.92 4.46 3.19
N HIS A 64 4.88 3.76 2.59
CA HIS A 64 6.08 4.39 2.03
C HIS A 64 5.76 5.33 0.88
N GLU A 65 4.86 4.92 -0.02
CA GLU A 65 4.42 5.77 -1.13
C GLU A 65 3.77 7.05 -0.62
N LEU A 66 2.95 6.93 0.43
CA LEU A 66 2.28 8.09 1.02
C LEU A 66 3.29 9.04 1.66
N LEU A 67 4.30 8.51 2.35
CA LEU A 67 5.36 9.34 2.94
C LEU A 67 6.17 10.05 1.85
N ASP A 68 6.51 9.37 0.77
CA ASP A 68 7.24 9.96 -0.34
C ASP A 68 6.42 11.08 -1.00
N TYR A 69 5.13 10.85 -1.16
CA TYR A 69 4.23 11.85 -1.73
C TYR A 69 4.17 13.09 -0.84
N ALA A 70 4.01 12.88 0.47
CA ALA A 70 3.97 13.99 1.43
C ALA A 70 5.28 14.78 1.45
N ALA A 71 6.42 14.08 1.38
CA ALA A 71 7.72 14.72 1.33
C ALA A 71 7.86 15.60 0.08
N GLY A 72 7.37 15.10 -1.06
CA GLY A 72 7.36 15.88 -2.30
C GLY A 72 6.51 17.14 -2.19
N GLU A 73 5.35 17.04 -1.56
CA GLU A 73 4.49 18.20 -1.34
C GLU A 73 5.14 19.24 -0.44
N ILE A 74 5.77 18.81 0.64
CA ILE A 74 6.48 19.69 1.56
C ILE A 74 7.60 20.42 0.83
N GLU A 75 8.40 19.69 0.04
CA GLU A 75 9.48 20.26 -0.74
C GLU A 75 8.97 21.32 -1.73
N ASN A 76 7.88 21.02 -2.42
CA ASN A 76 7.30 21.97 -3.37
C ASN A 76 6.80 23.24 -2.67
N ASN A 77 6.22 23.11 -1.50
CA ASN A 77 5.76 24.28 -0.74
C ASN A 77 6.93 25.15 -0.31
N VAL A 78 8.03 24.54 0.12
CA VAL A 78 9.25 25.25 0.48
C VAL A 78 9.80 26.02 -0.71
N ARG A 79 9.84 25.40 -1.89
CA ARG A 79 10.32 26.04 -3.12
C ARG A 79 9.48 27.24 -3.53
N ARG A 80 8.18 27.22 -3.23
CA ARG A 80 7.27 28.34 -3.52
C ARG A 80 7.37 29.45 -2.48
N GLY A 81 8.18 29.26 -1.44
CA GLY A 81 8.29 30.20 -0.35
C GLY A 81 7.15 30.14 0.64
N ASP A 82 6.29 29.13 0.53
CA ASP A 82 5.21 28.90 1.48
C ASP A 82 5.76 28.26 2.77
N PRO A 83 5.20 28.62 3.94
CA PRO A 83 5.66 27.99 5.17
C PRO A 83 5.31 26.52 5.18
N ALA A 84 6.29 25.68 5.57
CA ALA A 84 6.06 24.27 5.76
C ALA A 84 5.18 24.07 7.00
N VAL A 85 4.18 23.24 6.85
CA VAL A 85 3.23 22.99 7.93
C VAL A 85 3.60 21.72 8.70
#